data_41db10a2a05334c5eb2b081974e7c9f5
#
_entry.id   41db10a2a05334c5eb2b081974e7c9f5
#
_cell.length_a   1.000
_cell.length_b   1.000
_cell.length_c   1.000
_cell.angle_alpha   90.00
_cell.angle_beta   90.00
_cell.angle_gamma   90.00
#
_symmetry.space_group_name_H-M   'P 1'
#
loop_
_entity.id
_entity.type
_entity.pdbx_description
1 polymer ?
#
loop_
_entity_poly.entity_id
_entity_poly.type
_entity_poly.pdbx_seq_one_letter_code
_entity_poly.pdbx_strand_id
1 'polypeptide(L)'
;MSQPESRSATPARSRVVAWALWDCGSTGLNAIVATFVFSVYLTSSVGVGISGPTTPASWLGRAAAVAGLTVAVLAPAVGVWVESAHRRRVALSVLTAAAVTLTCLMFFIRERPGYLWAGLVLLGATAACGDLASVPYNAMLRQLSTPQTAGRISGFGWAAGYVGSVLLLLVIYTGFISGSGTGPNATRGLLRVPLRDGLYVREAMVVAAIWFAVLALPLLFVAHRLTESSEGRRPTSMLGGYRKLWTEVGAEWRRDRNLVYFLFASALFRDGLAAIFAFGAVLGVNAYGISQANVLIFGVAASVIAAVGAVLGGFVDHRVGSKPVIVASLFAIVVLGLTLMALSGPVAFWVCGLLLCMFIGPSQSSSRALLLHMAKHGREGVAFGLYTMTGRAVAFVAPWLFSLFVDVFGAVRAGLGGISLVLIAGLLAMLAVRVPLRTAAVAEPAAETP
;
A
#
# COMPACT_ATOMS: atom_id res chain seq x y z
N MET A 1 -34.61 -11.84 33.81
CA MET A 1 -33.21 -12.20 33.55
C MET A 1 -32.71 -11.26 32.47
N SER A 2 -32.13 -10.14 32.88
CA SER A 2 -31.54 -9.12 32.00
C SER A 2 -30.21 -9.64 31.45
N GLN A 3 -30.10 -9.75 30.12
CA GLN A 3 -28.82 -10.03 29.47
C GLN A 3 -27.84 -8.88 29.75
N PRO A 4 -26.60 -9.16 30.11
CA PRO A 4 -25.61 -8.11 30.29
C PRO A 4 -25.28 -7.53 28.88
N GLU A 5 -25.57 -6.24 28.70
CA GLU A 5 -25.07 -5.45 27.57
C GLU A 5 -23.55 -5.63 27.44
N SER A 6 -23.12 -6.21 26.35
CA SER A 6 -21.71 -6.31 26.03
C SER A 6 -21.18 -4.88 25.78
N ARG A 7 -20.65 -4.25 26.83
CA ARG A 7 -19.84 -3.02 26.71
C ARG A 7 -18.78 -3.28 25.65
N SER A 8 -18.87 -2.57 24.54
CA SER A 8 -17.85 -2.54 23.50
C SER A 8 -16.54 -2.01 24.12
N ALA A 9 -15.74 -2.92 24.66
CA ALA A 9 -14.45 -2.58 25.26
C ALA A 9 -13.59 -1.91 24.18
N THR A 10 -13.20 -0.66 24.43
CA THR A 10 -12.24 0.06 23.59
C THR A 10 -11.00 -0.83 23.41
N PRO A 11 -10.59 -1.12 22.18
CA PRO A 11 -9.47 -2.04 21.95
C PRO A 11 -8.23 -1.52 22.67
N ALA A 12 -7.50 -2.40 23.35
CA ALA A 12 -6.30 -2.02 24.08
C ALA A 12 -5.32 -1.31 23.14
N ARG A 13 -4.83 -0.14 23.50
CA ARG A 13 -3.90 0.69 22.70
C ARG A 13 -2.72 -0.13 22.16
N SER A 14 -2.24 -1.10 22.94
CA SER A 14 -1.15 -2.00 22.54
C SER A 14 -1.48 -2.82 21.28
N ARG A 15 -2.74 -3.21 21.07
CA ARG A 15 -3.17 -3.98 19.89
C ARG A 15 -3.14 -3.11 18.63
N VAL A 16 -3.55 -1.85 18.74
CA VAL A 16 -3.51 -0.88 17.64
C VAL A 16 -2.05 -0.57 17.27
N VAL A 17 -1.19 -0.39 18.26
CA VAL A 17 0.25 -0.16 18.02
C VAL A 17 0.88 -1.37 17.35
N ALA A 18 0.61 -2.59 17.83
CA ALA A 18 1.13 -3.81 17.21
C ALA A 18 0.68 -3.95 15.74
N TRP A 19 -0.57 -3.58 15.44
CA TRP A 19 -1.10 -3.56 14.08
C TRP A 19 -0.38 -2.52 13.22
N ALA A 20 -0.17 -1.31 13.71
CA ALA A 20 0.53 -0.25 12.99
C ALA A 20 2.03 -0.57 12.77
N LEU A 21 2.69 -1.27 13.70
CA LEU A 21 4.08 -1.72 13.55
C LEU A 21 4.25 -2.71 12.39
N TRP A 22 3.29 -3.57 12.13
CA TRP A 22 3.33 -4.44 10.96
C TRP A 22 3.31 -3.63 9.65
N ASP A 23 2.47 -2.59 9.55
CA ASP A 23 2.41 -1.70 8.38
C ASP A 23 3.72 -0.89 8.22
N CYS A 24 4.27 -0.44 9.34
CA CYS A 24 5.59 0.20 9.41
C CYS A 24 6.69 -0.70 8.81
N GLY A 25 6.71 -1.97 9.18
CA GLY A 25 7.66 -2.95 8.66
C GLY A 25 7.43 -3.28 7.19
N SER A 26 6.19 -3.57 6.81
CA SER A 26 5.81 -3.98 5.46
C SER A 26 6.02 -2.88 4.42
N THR A 27 5.59 -1.65 4.72
CA THR A 27 5.75 -0.51 3.81
C THR A 27 7.22 -0.13 3.67
N GLY A 28 8.00 -0.18 4.76
CA GLY A 28 9.45 0.01 4.71
C GLY A 28 10.15 -1.04 3.83
N LEU A 29 9.83 -2.32 4.02
CA LEU A 29 10.37 -3.40 3.19
C LEU A 29 10.06 -3.17 1.70
N ASN A 30 8.81 -2.84 1.38
CA ASN A 30 8.40 -2.59 0.00
C ASN A 30 9.15 -1.42 -0.63
N ALA A 31 9.39 -0.33 0.11
CA ALA A 31 10.16 0.80 -0.35
C ALA A 31 11.60 0.39 -0.72
N ILE A 32 12.26 -0.43 0.10
CA ILE A 32 13.62 -0.89 -0.15
C ILE A 32 13.68 -1.91 -1.30
N VAL A 33 12.79 -2.89 -1.31
CA VAL A 33 12.83 -3.99 -2.28
C VAL A 33 12.30 -3.55 -3.65
N ALA A 34 11.09 -3.00 -3.69
CA ALA A 34 10.41 -2.76 -4.96
C ALA A 34 10.72 -1.38 -5.58
N THR A 35 11.11 -0.39 -4.75
CA THR A 35 11.17 0.99 -5.25
C THR A 35 12.60 1.55 -5.34
N PHE A 36 13.39 1.52 -4.27
CA PHE A 36 14.59 2.37 -4.20
C PHE A 36 15.92 1.64 -4.25
N VAL A 37 16.02 0.41 -3.76
CA VAL A 37 17.32 -0.25 -3.60
C VAL A 37 17.46 -1.50 -4.45
N PHE A 38 16.69 -2.56 -4.18
CA PHE A 38 16.90 -3.83 -4.87
C PHE A 38 16.45 -3.81 -6.33
N SER A 39 15.34 -3.14 -6.66
CA SER A 39 14.90 -2.95 -8.04
C SER A 39 15.92 -2.18 -8.87
N VAL A 40 16.53 -1.14 -8.29
CA VAL A 40 17.60 -0.37 -8.93
C VAL A 40 18.84 -1.23 -9.10
N TYR A 41 19.24 -1.96 -8.08
CA TYR A 41 20.38 -2.90 -8.14
C TYR A 41 20.22 -3.95 -9.25
N LEU A 42 19.02 -4.54 -9.39
CA LEU A 42 18.75 -5.50 -10.46
C LEU A 42 18.89 -4.88 -11.85
N THR A 43 18.46 -3.66 -12.04
CA THR A 43 18.44 -3.01 -13.36
C THR A 43 19.75 -2.33 -13.73
N SER A 44 20.47 -1.75 -12.76
CA SER A 44 21.68 -0.94 -12.99
C SER A 44 22.99 -1.67 -12.73
N SER A 45 22.98 -2.80 -11.99
CA SER A 45 24.21 -3.55 -11.67
C SER A 45 24.12 -4.99 -12.14
N VAL A 46 23.12 -5.76 -11.71
CA VAL A 46 22.97 -7.19 -12.05
C VAL A 46 22.65 -7.37 -13.55
N GLY A 47 21.79 -6.51 -14.11
CA GLY A 47 21.35 -6.56 -15.50
C GLY A 47 22.34 -5.98 -16.51
N VAL A 48 23.46 -5.41 -16.06
CA VAL A 48 24.49 -4.87 -16.96
C VAL A 48 25.10 -5.98 -17.80
N GLY A 49 25.18 -5.74 -19.13
CA GLY A 49 25.77 -6.72 -20.07
C GLY A 49 24.79 -7.77 -20.61
N ILE A 50 23.50 -7.70 -20.28
CA ILE A 50 22.49 -8.51 -20.96
C ILE A 50 22.26 -7.93 -22.35
N SER A 51 22.73 -8.68 -23.36
CA SER A 51 22.52 -8.34 -24.78
C SER A 51 21.12 -8.85 -25.19
N GLY A 52 20.29 -7.96 -25.75
CA GLY A 52 18.99 -8.36 -26.29
C GLY A 52 18.09 -7.15 -26.55
N PRO A 53 16.96 -7.36 -27.24
CA PRO A 53 16.01 -6.29 -27.56
C PRO A 53 15.25 -5.77 -26.33
N THR A 54 15.34 -6.46 -25.20
CA THR A 54 14.59 -6.16 -23.99
C THR A 54 15.55 -5.71 -22.87
N THR A 55 15.33 -4.53 -22.32
CA THR A 55 16.15 -3.97 -21.24
C THR A 55 15.86 -4.62 -19.90
N PRO A 56 16.81 -4.61 -18.93
CA PRO A 56 16.57 -5.08 -17.58
C PRO A 56 15.39 -4.40 -16.89
N ALA A 57 15.15 -3.11 -17.19
CA ALA A 57 13.99 -2.36 -16.68
C ALA A 57 12.67 -2.90 -17.26
N SER A 58 12.63 -3.30 -18.53
CA SER A 58 11.45 -3.96 -19.10
C SER A 58 11.16 -5.30 -18.47
N TRP A 59 12.20 -6.09 -18.13
CA TRP A 59 12.03 -7.35 -17.41
C TRP A 59 11.53 -7.14 -15.99
N LEU A 60 11.99 -6.09 -15.31
CA LEU A 60 11.45 -5.69 -14.00
C LEU A 60 9.96 -5.35 -14.10
N GLY A 61 9.57 -4.58 -15.10
CA GLY A 61 8.16 -4.25 -15.35
C GLY A 61 7.30 -5.48 -15.60
N ARG A 62 7.80 -6.45 -16.41
CA ARG A 62 7.11 -7.73 -16.65
C ARG A 62 7.00 -8.57 -15.37
N ALA A 63 8.04 -8.65 -14.56
CA ALA A 63 8.01 -9.36 -13.28
C ALA A 63 6.99 -8.74 -12.31
N ALA A 64 6.93 -7.40 -12.23
CA ALA A 64 5.93 -6.69 -11.45
C ALA A 64 4.51 -6.94 -11.98
N ALA A 65 4.30 -6.98 -13.30
CA ALA A 65 3.01 -7.30 -13.90
C ALA A 65 2.56 -8.73 -13.59
N VAL A 66 3.47 -9.71 -13.68
CA VAL A 66 3.17 -11.11 -13.31
C VAL A 66 2.84 -11.22 -11.82
N ALA A 67 3.60 -10.55 -10.94
CA ALA A 67 3.31 -10.51 -9.52
C ALA A 67 1.93 -9.89 -9.25
N GLY A 68 1.62 -8.74 -9.88
CA GLY A 68 0.33 -8.08 -9.76
C GLY A 68 -0.84 -8.96 -10.23
N LEU A 69 -0.68 -9.65 -11.37
CA LEU A 69 -1.68 -10.59 -11.88
C LEU A 69 -1.87 -11.78 -10.91
N THR A 70 -0.79 -12.32 -10.38
CA THR A 70 -0.85 -13.38 -9.36
C THR A 70 -1.64 -12.92 -8.14
N VAL A 71 -1.38 -11.71 -7.65
CA VAL A 71 -2.15 -11.13 -6.54
C VAL A 71 -3.62 -10.93 -6.93
N ALA A 72 -3.90 -10.40 -8.12
CA ALA A 72 -5.27 -10.19 -8.59
C ALA A 72 -6.06 -11.51 -8.61
N VAL A 73 -5.43 -12.60 -8.99
CA VAL A 73 -6.05 -13.94 -9.00
C VAL A 73 -6.19 -14.50 -7.59
N LEU A 74 -5.17 -14.42 -6.74
CA LEU A 74 -5.15 -15.10 -5.43
C LEU A 74 -5.82 -14.31 -4.31
N ALA A 75 -5.86 -12.96 -4.37
CA ALA A 75 -6.38 -12.13 -3.28
C ALA A 75 -7.84 -12.44 -2.89
N PRO A 76 -8.77 -12.68 -3.83
CA PRO A 76 -10.13 -13.08 -3.47
C PRO A 76 -10.19 -14.44 -2.76
N ALA A 77 -9.39 -15.41 -3.21
CA ALA A 77 -9.32 -16.73 -2.58
C ALA A 77 -8.78 -16.64 -1.15
N VAL A 78 -7.71 -15.86 -0.95
CA VAL A 78 -7.17 -15.54 0.37
C VAL A 78 -8.24 -14.84 1.21
N GLY A 79 -8.97 -13.89 0.64
CA GLY A 79 -10.07 -13.17 1.31
C GLY A 79 -11.13 -14.10 1.88
N VAL A 80 -11.59 -15.07 1.08
CA VAL A 80 -12.55 -16.10 1.53
C VAL A 80 -11.92 -17.00 2.61
N TRP A 81 -10.66 -17.39 2.42
CA TRP A 81 -10.00 -18.29 3.35
C TRP A 81 -9.77 -17.67 4.72
N VAL A 82 -9.50 -16.37 4.80
CA VAL A 82 -9.21 -15.63 6.04
C VAL A 82 -10.47 -15.13 6.78
N GLU A 83 -11.67 -15.53 6.40
CA GLU A 83 -12.89 -15.18 7.13
C GLU A 83 -12.86 -15.70 8.58
N SER A 84 -12.28 -16.88 8.83
CA SER A 84 -12.10 -17.36 10.20
C SER A 84 -10.85 -16.72 10.85
N ALA A 85 -10.95 -16.38 12.11
CA ALA A 85 -9.89 -15.70 12.86
C ALA A 85 -8.59 -16.51 12.94
N HIS A 86 -8.68 -17.84 13.12
CA HIS A 86 -7.51 -18.73 13.11
C HIS A 86 -6.79 -18.70 11.76
N ARG A 87 -7.52 -18.84 10.65
CA ARG A 87 -6.93 -18.84 9.30
C ARG A 87 -6.35 -17.48 8.93
N ARG A 88 -6.98 -16.39 9.38
CA ARG A 88 -6.49 -15.01 9.23
C ARG A 88 -5.09 -14.86 9.84
N ARG A 89 -4.90 -15.36 11.06
CA ARG A 89 -3.60 -15.37 11.73
C ARG A 89 -2.60 -16.24 10.98
N VAL A 90 -2.98 -17.47 10.59
CA VAL A 90 -2.10 -18.37 9.85
C VAL A 90 -1.68 -17.75 8.52
N ALA A 91 -2.62 -17.19 7.75
CA ALA A 91 -2.32 -16.51 6.47
C ALA A 91 -1.33 -15.37 6.68
N LEU A 92 -1.60 -14.48 7.65
CA LEU A 92 -0.73 -13.36 7.95
C LEU A 92 0.67 -13.83 8.32
N SER A 93 0.78 -14.83 9.21
CA SER A 93 2.07 -15.36 9.65
C SER A 93 2.87 -16.01 8.51
N VAL A 94 2.22 -16.87 7.71
CA VAL A 94 2.88 -17.58 6.59
C VAL A 94 3.33 -16.60 5.52
N LEU A 95 2.46 -15.66 5.11
CA LEU A 95 2.79 -14.70 4.05
C LEU A 95 3.85 -13.70 4.52
N THR A 96 3.82 -13.27 5.79
CA THR A 96 4.87 -12.42 6.37
C THR A 96 6.20 -13.17 6.45
N ALA A 97 6.21 -14.41 6.93
CA ALA A 97 7.40 -15.23 7.00
C ALA A 97 7.98 -15.50 5.60
N ALA A 98 7.11 -15.76 4.61
CA ALA A 98 7.53 -15.94 3.22
C ALA A 98 8.18 -14.66 2.67
N ALA A 99 7.57 -13.48 2.86
CA ALA A 99 8.15 -12.21 2.43
C ALA A 99 9.53 -11.94 3.08
N VAL A 100 9.67 -12.18 4.38
CA VAL A 100 10.94 -12.07 5.11
C VAL A 100 11.98 -13.03 4.55
N THR A 101 11.64 -14.30 4.37
CA THR A 101 12.57 -15.33 3.85
C THR A 101 13.01 -15.01 2.42
N LEU A 102 12.07 -14.63 1.53
CA LEU A 102 12.39 -14.26 0.16
C LEU A 102 13.31 -13.04 0.10
N THR A 103 13.09 -12.06 0.99
CA THR A 103 13.98 -10.89 1.09
C THR A 103 15.37 -11.28 1.60
N CYS A 104 15.47 -12.18 2.59
CA CYS A 104 16.76 -12.72 3.01
C CYS A 104 17.50 -13.45 1.88
N LEU A 105 16.77 -14.21 1.04
CA LEU A 105 17.34 -14.91 -0.10
C LEU A 105 17.91 -13.97 -1.17
N MET A 106 17.48 -12.69 -1.22
CA MET A 106 18.07 -11.68 -2.09
C MET A 106 19.56 -11.41 -1.77
N PHE A 107 20.02 -11.79 -0.58
CA PHE A 107 21.45 -11.77 -0.23
C PHE A 107 22.33 -12.59 -1.19
N PHE A 108 21.79 -13.63 -1.82
CA PHE A 108 22.55 -14.48 -2.74
C PHE A 108 22.64 -13.94 -4.18
N ILE A 109 21.92 -12.85 -4.49
CA ILE A 109 21.94 -12.21 -5.81
C ILE A 109 23.21 -11.37 -5.96
N ARG A 110 24.13 -11.82 -6.81
CA ARG A 110 25.41 -11.16 -7.08
C ARG A 110 25.35 -10.30 -8.34
N GLU A 111 26.30 -9.37 -8.52
CA GLU A 111 26.43 -8.51 -9.72
C GLU A 111 26.89 -9.28 -10.94
N ARG A 112 26.07 -10.24 -11.38
CA ARG A 112 26.29 -11.04 -12.58
C ARG A 112 24.98 -11.21 -13.33
N PRO A 113 24.98 -11.10 -14.68
CA PRO A 113 23.76 -11.21 -15.50
C PRO A 113 22.92 -12.47 -15.24
N GLY A 114 23.57 -13.60 -14.95
CA GLY A 114 22.89 -14.86 -14.68
C GLY A 114 21.97 -14.85 -13.44
N TYR A 115 22.14 -13.88 -12.52
CA TYR A 115 21.29 -13.75 -11.34
C TYR A 115 20.04 -12.87 -11.56
N LEU A 116 19.91 -12.21 -12.72
CA LEU A 116 18.78 -11.30 -12.97
C LEU A 116 17.44 -11.99 -12.80
N TRP A 117 17.27 -13.15 -13.40
CA TRP A 117 16.00 -13.91 -13.34
C TRP A 117 15.63 -14.33 -11.91
N ALA A 118 16.61 -14.86 -11.17
CA ALA A 118 16.41 -15.21 -9.76
C ALA A 118 16.04 -13.96 -8.93
N GLY A 119 16.71 -12.83 -9.16
CA GLY A 119 16.40 -11.56 -8.51
C GLY A 119 14.99 -11.05 -8.83
N LEU A 120 14.56 -11.13 -10.10
CA LEU A 120 13.21 -10.71 -10.51
C LEU A 120 12.12 -11.60 -9.90
N VAL A 121 12.36 -12.93 -9.83
CA VAL A 121 11.43 -13.87 -9.18
C VAL A 121 11.32 -13.57 -7.69
N LEU A 122 12.45 -13.38 -6.99
CA LEU A 122 12.45 -13.06 -5.56
C LEU A 122 11.72 -11.73 -5.29
N LEU A 123 11.99 -10.69 -6.09
CA LEU A 123 11.31 -9.40 -5.98
C LEU A 123 9.80 -9.54 -6.19
N GLY A 124 9.39 -10.18 -7.28
CA GLY A 124 7.98 -10.36 -7.60
C GLY A 124 7.24 -11.21 -6.55
N ALA A 125 7.87 -12.29 -6.08
CA ALA A 125 7.29 -13.14 -5.03
C ALA A 125 7.20 -12.41 -3.69
N THR A 126 8.20 -11.62 -3.30
CA THR A 126 8.16 -10.81 -2.07
C THR A 126 7.03 -9.78 -2.14
N ALA A 127 6.91 -9.07 -3.27
CA ALA A 127 5.83 -8.11 -3.47
C ALA A 127 4.46 -8.78 -3.41
N ALA A 128 4.28 -9.93 -4.08
CA ALA A 128 3.04 -10.68 -4.05
C ALA A 128 2.69 -11.19 -2.63
N CYS A 129 3.65 -11.69 -1.87
CA CYS A 129 3.43 -12.09 -0.47
C CYS A 129 3.01 -10.91 0.41
N GLY A 130 3.65 -9.74 0.26
CA GLY A 130 3.28 -8.53 0.99
C GLY A 130 1.86 -8.07 0.69
N ASP A 131 1.49 -8.02 -0.60
CA ASP A 131 0.13 -7.64 -1.03
C ASP A 131 -0.94 -8.62 -0.53
N LEU A 132 -0.69 -9.92 -0.64
CA LEU A 132 -1.61 -10.95 -0.14
C LEU A 132 -1.71 -10.91 1.38
N ALA A 133 -0.62 -10.61 2.11
CA ALA A 133 -0.64 -10.43 3.56
C ALA A 133 -1.45 -9.21 4.00
N SER A 134 -1.57 -8.19 3.12
CA SER A 134 -2.40 -7.02 3.39
C SER A 134 -3.89 -7.36 3.53
N VAL A 135 -4.37 -8.47 2.93
CA VAL A 135 -5.77 -8.90 3.00
C VAL A 135 -6.16 -9.29 4.44
N PRO A 136 -5.52 -10.29 5.09
CA PRO A 136 -5.79 -10.60 6.50
C PRO A 136 -5.46 -9.44 7.44
N TYR A 137 -4.41 -8.67 7.18
CA TYR A 137 -4.01 -7.50 7.95
C TYR A 137 -5.14 -6.46 8.00
N ASN A 138 -5.66 -6.04 6.84
CA ASN A 138 -6.72 -5.06 6.76
C ASN A 138 -8.05 -5.59 7.34
N ALA A 139 -8.33 -6.89 7.18
CA ALA A 139 -9.53 -7.50 7.76
C ALA A 139 -9.54 -7.47 9.30
N MET A 140 -8.37 -7.36 9.96
CA MET A 140 -8.27 -7.20 11.42
C MET A 140 -8.74 -5.81 11.89
N LEU A 141 -8.82 -4.81 11.02
CA LEU A 141 -9.19 -3.44 11.37
C LEU A 141 -10.55 -3.37 12.08
N ARG A 142 -11.52 -4.22 11.72
CA ARG A 142 -12.82 -4.28 12.40
C ARG A 142 -12.72 -4.71 13.87
N GLN A 143 -11.77 -5.58 14.19
CA GLN A 143 -11.56 -6.04 15.58
C GLN A 143 -10.81 -5.00 16.43
N LEU A 144 -10.14 -4.07 15.77
CA LEU A 144 -9.33 -3.01 16.37
C LEU A 144 -10.04 -1.66 16.41
N SER A 145 -11.20 -1.53 15.75
CA SER A 145 -11.88 -0.26 15.61
C SER A 145 -13.38 -0.39 15.80
N THR A 146 -14.00 0.70 16.24
CA THR A 146 -15.45 0.91 16.14
C THR A 146 -15.76 1.64 14.82
N PRO A 147 -17.03 1.68 14.37
CA PRO A 147 -17.41 2.49 13.21
C PRO A 147 -16.97 3.96 13.31
N GLN A 148 -16.89 4.50 14.53
CA GLN A 148 -16.47 5.87 14.80
C GLN A 148 -14.94 6.04 14.73
N THR A 149 -14.17 5.03 15.13
CA THR A 149 -12.70 5.12 15.25
C THR A 149 -11.94 4.53 14.06
N ALA A 150 -12.62 3.87 13.12
CA ALA A 150 -12.00 3.18 12.00
C ALA A 150 -11.09 4.09 11.15
N GLY A 151 -11.54 5.31 10.83
CA GLY A 151 -10.74 6.28 10.08
C GLY A 151 -9.46 6.69 10.82
N ARG A 152 -9.56 6.94 12.14
CA ARG A 152 -8.39 7.31 12.97
C ARG A 152 -7.37 6.18 13.05
N ILE A 153 -7.81 4.95 13.27
CA ILE A 153 -6.93 3.79 13.38
C ILE A 153 -6.31 3.47 12.02
N SER A 154 -7.10 3.55 10.94
CA SER A 154 -6.58 3.39 9.57
C SER A 154 -5.54 4.47 9.22
N GLY A 155 -5.81 5.74 9.56
CA GLY A 155 -4.87 6.85 9.37
C GLY A 155 -3.57 6.66 10.14
N PHE A 156 -3.65 6.20 11.38
CA PHE A 156 -2.47 5.87 12.19
C PHE A 156 -1.63 4.73 11.56
N GLY A 157 -2.27 3.68 11.02
CA GLY A 157 -1.57 2.61 10.30
C GLY A 157 -0.83 3.13 9.06
N TRP A 158 -1.49 3.92 8.21
CA TRP A 158 -0.84 4.53 7.05
C TRP A 158 0.32 5.45 7.43
N ALA A 159 0.15 6.28 8.46
CA ALA A 159 1.22 7.13 8.97
C ALA A 159 2.42 6.31 9.46
N ALA A 160 2.17 5.22 10.21
CA ALA A 160 3.23 4.31 10.64
C ALA A 160 3.95 3.67 9.45
N GLY A 161 3.23 3.30 8.37
CA GLY A 161 3.82 2.81 7.14
C GLY A 161 4.76 3.83 6.48
N TYR A 162 4.33 5.07 6.31
CA TYR A 162 5.19 6.13 5.76
C TYR A 162 6.42 6.42 6.64
N VAL A 163 6.24 6.51 7.95
CA VAL A 163 7.36 6.68 8.90
C VAL A 163 8.33 5.51 8.80
N GLY A 164 7.80 4.27 8.73
CA GLY A 164 8.62 3.07 8.59
C GLY A 164 9.46 3.05 7.32
N SER A 165 8.89 3.49 6.19
CA SER A 165 9.63 3.56 4.93
C SER A 165 10.73 4.60 4.98
N VAL A 166 10.51 5.77 5.59
CA VAL A 166 11.53 6.80 5.77
C VAL A 166 12.64 6.32 6.69
N LEU A 167 12.28 5.75 7.84
CA LEU A 167 13.28 5.28 8.83
C LEU A 167 14.15 4.17 8.24
N LEU A 168 13.55 3.17 7.61
CA LEU A 168 14.32 2.08 7.00
C LEU A 168 15.19 2.59 5.84
N LEU A 169 14.65 3.48 4.99
CA LEU A 169 15.42 4.07 3.91
C LEU A 169 16.64 4.85 4.45
N LEU A 170 16.46 5.63 5.52
CA LEU A 170 17.57 6.35 6.16
C LEU A 170 18.59 5.38 6.75
N VAL A 171 18.17 4.32 7.43
CA VAL A 171 19.07 3.29 7.97
C VAL A 171 19.88 2.63 6.85
N ILE A 172 19.23 2.21 5.77
CA ILE A 172 19.89 1.57 4.63
C ILE A 172 20.81 2.57 3.91
N TYR A 173 20.34 3.79 3.67
CA TYR A 173 21.15 4.81 3.00
C TYR A 173 22.40 5.16 3.80
N THR A 174 22.25 5.50 5.07
CA THR A 174 23.37 5.89 5.91
C THR A 174 24.29 4.71 6.24
N GLY A 175 23.74 3.55 6.51
CA GLY A 175 24.50 2.35 6.88
C GLY A 175 25.27 1.72 5.73
N PHE A 176 24.67 1.67 4.52
CA PHE A 176 25.18 0.81 3.43
C PHE A 176 25.44 1.55 2.11
N ILE A 177 24.70 2.62 1.77
CA ILE A 177 24.72 3.21 0.42
C ILE A 177 25.52 4.49 0.35
N SER A 178 25.52 5.32 1.39
CA SER A 178 26.18 6.63 1.41
C SER A 178 27.70 6.54 1.18
N GLY A 179 28.26 7.58 0.56
CA GLY A 179 29.68 7.66 0.26
C GLY A 179 30.00 7.54 -1.22
N SER A 180 31.15 8.10 -1.61
CA SER A 180 31.58 8.22 -3.02
C SER A 180 32.89 7.44 -3.31
N GLY A 181 33.25 6.49 -2.45
CA GLY A 181 34.48 5.71 -2.65
C GLY A 181 34.46 4.97 -4.01
N THR A 182 35.52 5.14 -4.80
CA THR A 182 35.74 4.44 -6.06
C THR A 182 37.05 3.67 -6.00
N GLY A 183 37.06 2.45 -6.52
CA GLY A 183 38.26 1.61 -6.56
C GLY A 183 38.07 0.23 -5.92
N PRO A 184 39.06 -0.68 -6.04
CA PRO A 184 38.94 -2.07 -5.61
C PRO A 184 38.76 -2.27 -4.11
N ASN A 185 39.20 -1.29 -3.28
CA ASN A 185 39.04 -1.30 -1.82
C ASN A 185 38.01 -0.29 -1.33
N ALA A 186 37.17 0.24 -2.22
CA ALA A 186 36.12 1.20 -1.87
C ALA A 186 35.05 0.56 -0.99
N THR A 187 34.60 1.29 0.00
CA THR A 187 33.53 0.91 0.93
C THR A 187 32.39 1.92 0.90
N ARG A 188 31.18 1.50 1.23
CA ARG A 188 30.01 2.35 1.33
C ARG A 188 29.38 2.30 2.72
N GLY A 189 28.67 3.38 3.03
CA GLY A 189 27.95 3.56 4.29
C GLY A 189 28.87 3.75 5.51
N LEU A 190 28.24 4.05 6.61
CA LEU A 190 28.92 4.10 7.93
C LEU A 190 29.51 2.75 8.34
N LEU A 191 28.91 1.66 7.90
CA LEU A 191 29.37 0.30 8.18
C LEU A 191 30.58 -0.11 7.31
N ARG A 192 31.03 0.76 6.39
CA ARG A 192 32.20 0.54 5.52
C ARG A 192 32.13 -0.79 4.75
N VAL A 193 30.96 -1.13 4.23
CA VAL A 193 30.75 -2.38 3.50
C VAL A 193 31.48 -2.32 2.15
N PRO A 194 32.25 -3.36 1.77
CA PRO A 194 32.92 -3.41 0.46
C PRO A 194 31.93 -3.37 -0.70
N LEU A 195 32.32 -2.69 -1.79
CA LEU A 195 31.52 -2.66 -3.02
C LEU A 195 31.51 -4.00 -3.77
N ARG A 196 32.43 -4.90 -3.45
CA ARG A 196 32.64 -6.15 -4.17
C ARG A 196 31.35 -6.98 -4.30
N ASP A 197 30.99 -7.38 -5.53
CA ASP A 197 29.81 -8.19 -5.88
C ASP A 197 28.47 -7.63 -5.33
N GLY A 198 28.35 -6.31 -5.15
CA GLY A 198 27.15 -5.68 -4.63
C GLY A 198 26.86 -5.99 -3.15
N LEU A 199 27.88 -6.35 -2.36
CA LEU A 199 27.72 -6.80 -0.97
C LEU A 199 26.93 -5.78 -0.13
N TYR A 200 27.15 -4.49 -0.31
CA TYR A 200 26.44 -3.42 0.38
C TYR A 200 24.91 -3.46 0.17
N VAL A 201 24.43 -3.79 -1.03
CA VAL A 201 22.99 -3.98 -1.29
C VAL A 201 22.50 -5.29 -0.71
N ARG A 202 23.27 -6.35 -0.83
CA ARG A 202 22.92 -7.69 -0.37
C ARG A 202 22.75 -7.74 1.15
N GLU A 203 23.65 -7.10 1.92
CA GLU A 203 23.52 -6.95 3.36
C GLU A 203 22.36 -6.03 3.74
N ALA A 204 22.11 -4.97 2.97
CA ALA A 204 20.95 -4.11 3.15
C ALA A 204 19.62 -4.88 3.05
N MET A 205 19.53 -5.92 2.17
CA MET A 205 18.34 -6.77 2.10
C MET A 205 18.12 -7.59 3.36
N VAL A 206 19.19 -8.09 3.98
CA VAL A 206 19.10 -8.82 5.26
C VAL A 206 18.59 -7.89 6.37
N VAL A 207 19.12 -6.66 6.44
CA VAL A 207 18.65 -5.66 7.42
C VAL A 207 17.19 -5.31 7.19
N ALA A 208 16.75 -5.13 5.94
CA ALA A 208 15.36 -4.89 5.61
C ALA A 208 14.43 -6.06 6.00
N ALA A 209 14.89 -7.30 5.81
CA ALA A 209 14.17 -8.49 6.24
C ALA A 209 14.04 -8.58 7.78
N ILE A 210 15.13 -8.31 8.51
CA ILE A 210 15.12 -8.26 9.97
C ILE A 210 14.20 -7.15 10.48
N TRP A 211 14.25 -5.96 9.86
CA TRP A 211 13.34 -4.85 10.17
C TRP A 211 11.88 -5.28 10.11
N PHE A 212 11.47 -5.90 9.00
CA PHE A 212 10.10 -6.35 8.86
C PHE A 212 9.75 -7.48 9.84
N ALA A 213 10.65 -8.45 10.02
CA ALA A 213 10.44 -9.54 10.96
C ALA A 213 10.20 -9.01 12.38
N VAL A 214 11.08 -8.13 12.89
CA VAL A 214 10.98 -7.57 14.24
C VAL A 214 9.70 -6.76 14.44
N LEU A 215 9.34 -5.90 13.48
CA LEU A 215 8.14 -5.07 13.57
C LEU A 215 6.84 -5.85 13.35
N ALA A 216 6.89 -7.01 12.69
CA ALA A 216 5.72 -7.88 12.52
C ALA A 216 5.44 -8.74 13.76
N LEU A 217 6.46 -9.11 14.54
CA LEU A 217 6.31 -9.99 15.70
C LEU A 217 5.21 -9.55 16.69
N PRO A 218 5.10 -8.27 17.11
CA PRO A 218 4.06 -7.86 18.05
C PRO A 218 2.65 -8.19 17.57
N LEU A 219 2.37 -7.97 16.26
CA LEU A 219 1.06 -8.30 15.70
C LEU A 219 0.83 -9.81 15.66
N LEU A 220 1.82 -10.59 15.26
CA LEU A 220 1.70 -12.04 15.17
C LEU A 220 1.41 -12.68 16.54
N PHE A 221 1.98 -12.15 17.63
CA PHE A 221 1.68 -12.56 19.00
C PHE A 221 0.30 -12.10 19.45
N VAL A 222 -0.07 -10.84 19.18
CA VAL A 222 -1.37 -10.28 19.62
C VAL A 222 -2.53 -10.86 18.80
N ALA A 223 -2.32 -11.23 17.55
CA ALA A 223 -3.33 -11.84 16.69
C ALA A 223 -3.95 -13.11 17.29
N HIS A 224 -3.22 -13.80 18.18
CA HIS A 224 -3.77 -14.93 18.95
C HIS A 224 -4.94 -14.51 19.86
N ARG A 225 -4.86 -13.34 20.46
CA ARG A 225 -5.87 -12.82 21.41
C ARG A 225 -7.05 -12.13 20.72
N LEU A 226 -6.97 -11.89 19.41
CA LEU A 226 -8.05 -11.32 18.60
C LEU A 226 -8.99 -12.39 18.03
N THR A 227 -8.82 -13.65 18.42
CA THR A 227 -9.41 -14.82 17.75
C THR A 227 -10.77 -15.25 18.32
N GLU A 228 -11.27 -14.67 19.40
CA GLU A 228 -12.32 -15.31 20.23
C GLU A 228 -13.78 -15.06 19.81
N SER A 229 -14.10 -14.46 18.65
CA SER A 229 -15.49 -14.08 18.36
C SER A 229 -16.07 -14.63 17.03
N SER A 230 -15.54 -15.70 16.48
CA SER A 230 -16.06 -16.27 15.22
C SER A 230 -16.40 -17.76 15.35
N GLU A 231 -17.35 -18.07 16.21
CA GLU A 231 -17.95 -19.42 16.25
C GLU A 231 -18.87 -19.64 15.04
N GLY A 232 -18.68 -20.75 14.34
CA GLY A 232 -19.77 -21.40 13.60
C GLY A 232 -19.68 -21.48 12.08
N ARG A 233 -18.61 -21.05 11.39
CA ARG A 233 -18.54 -21.26 9.92
C ARG A 233 -17.72 -22.50 9.53
N ARG A 234 -18.40 -23.44 8.82
CA ARG A 234 -17.75 -24.65 8.28
C ARG A 234 -16.60 -24.28 7.34
N PRO A 235 -15.47 -25.00 7.41
CA PRO A 235 -14.31 -24.77 6.57
C PRO A 235 -14.63 -25.06 5.10
N THR A 236 -14.59 -24.06 4.24
CA THR A 236 -14.61 -24.23 2.78
C THR A 236 -13.20 -24.39 2.26
N SER A 237 -12.98 -25.29 1.29
CA SER A 237 -11.70 -25.41 0.58
C SER A 237 -11.44 -24.14 -0.25
N MET A 238 -10.18 -23.83 -0.59
CA MET A 238 -9.85 -22.66 -1.43
C MET A 238 -10.59 -22.68 -2.79
N LEU A 239 -10.67 -23.83 -3.46
CA LEU A 239 -11.40 -23.96 -4.73
C LEU A 239 -12.92 -23.81 -4.55
N GLY A 240 -13.49 -24.43 -3.52
CA GLY A 240 -14.92 -24.24 -3.18
C GLY A 240 -15.25 -22.82 -2.79
N GLY A 241 -14.27 -22.12 -2.17
CA GLY A 241 -14.34 -20.70 -1.86
C GLY A 241 -14.41 -19.81 -3.11
N TYR A 242 -13.68 -20.14 -4.17
CA TYR A 242 -13.68 -19.36 -5.42
C TYR A 242 -15.03 -19.43 -6.14
N ARG A 243 -15.60 -20.63 -6.26
CA ARG A 243 -16.94 -20.80 -6.84
C ARG A 243 -18.02 -20.07 -6.02
N LYS A 244 -17.91 -20.14 -4.69
CA LYS A 244 -18.81 -19.45 -3.77
C LYS A 244 -18.63 -17.93 -3.87
N LEU A 245 -17.40 -17.43 -4.03
CA LEU A 245 -17.12 -16.02 -4.21
C LEU A 245 -17.87 -15.44 -5.42
N TRP A 246 -17.77 -16.08 -6.59
CA TRP A 246 -18.44 -15.61 -7.81
C TRP A 246 -19.95 -15.62 -7.69
N THR A 247 -20.52 -16.64 -7.04
CA THR A 247 -21.98 -16.67 -6.77
C THR A 247 -22.37 -15.58 -5.77
N GLU A 248 -21.55 -15.29 -4.79
CA GLU A 248 -21.79 -14.26 -3.77
C GLU A 248 -21.56 -12.85 -4.30
N VAL A 249 -20.52 -12.63 -5.12
CA VAL A 249 -20.32 -11.35 -5.83
C VAL A 249 -21.49 -11.08 -6.77
N GLY A 250 -21.95 -12.10 -7.50
CA GLY A 250 -23.15 -11.98 -8.34
C GLY A 250 -24.43 -11.74 -7.55
N ALA A 251 -24.56 -12.33 -6.38
CA ALA A 251 -25.71 -12.10 -5.48
C ALA A 251 -25.63 -10.72 -4.82
N GLU A 252 -24.46 -10.27 -4.41
CA GLU A 252 -24.25 -8.93 -3.86
C GLU A 252 -24.44 -7.85 -4.94
N TRP A 253 -23.96 -8.07 -6.17
CA TRP A 253 -24.22 -7.20 -7.31
C TRP A 253 -25.73 -6.96 -7.55
N ARG A 254 -26.54 -8.01 -7.39
CA ARG A 254 -28.01 -7.90 -7.56
C ARG A 254 -28.68 -7.21 -6.37
N ARG A 255 -28.08 -7.30 -5.17
CA ARG A 255 -28.67 -6.81 -3.92
C ARG A 255 -28.19 -5.40 -3.57
N ASP A 256 -26.89 -5.14 -3.66
CA ASP A 256 -26.29 -3.83 -3.37
C ASP A 256 -25.10 -3.58 -4.30
N ARG A 257 -25.32 -2.78 -5.31
CA ARG A 257 -24.29 -2.40 -6.30
C ARG A 257 -23.25 -1.45 -5.74
N ASN A 258 -23.50 -0.83 -4.58
CA ASN A 258 -22.63 0.20 -4.03
C ASN A 258 -21.22 -0.29 -3.69
N LEU A 259 -21.10 -1.50 -3.11
CA LEU A 259 -19.79 -2.06 -2.82
C LEU A 259 -18.95 -2.24 -4.10
N VAL A 260 -19.58 -2.69 -5.17
CA VAL A 260 -18.90 -2.90 -6.46
C VAL A 260 -18.51 -1.55 -7.09
N TYR A 261 -19.41 -0.55 -7.05
CA TYR A 261 -19.08 0.81 -7.49
C TYR A 261 -17.92 1.40 -6.69
N PHE A 262 -17.89 1.18 -5.37
CA PHE A 262 -16.79 1.61 -4.54
C PHE A 262 -15.49 0.87 -4.88
N LEU A 263 -15.53 -0.45 -5.09
CA LEU A 263 -14.35 -1.23 -5.47
C LEU A 263 -13.77 -0.72 -6.79
N PHE A 264 -14.61 -0.44 -7.78
CA PHE A 264 -14.19 0.12 -9.06
C PHE A 264 -13.61 1.55 -8.91
N ALA A 265 -14.32 2.44 -8.22
CA ALA A 265 -13.85 3.80 -7.95
C ALA A 265 -12.51 3.80 -7.20
N SER A 266 -12.41 2.96 -6.16
CA SER A 266 -11.18 2.84 -5.37
C SER A 266 -10.02 2.26 -6.16
N ALA A 267 -10.26 1.34 -7.07
CA ALA A 267 -9.24 0.79 -7.94
C ALA A 267 -8.63 1.89 -8.84
N LEU A 268 -9.49 2.71 -9.47
CA LEU A 268 -9.03 3.80 -10.33
C LEU A 268 -8.22 4.86 -9.56
N PHE A 269 -8.78 5.42 -8.48
CA PHE A 269 -8.04 6.49 -7.80
C PHE A 269 -6.76 5.98 -7.12
N ARG A 270 -6.73 4.75 -6.61
CA ARG A 270 -5.52 4.16 -6.02
C ARG A 270 -4.42 3.93 -7.05
N ASP A 271 -4.77 3.56 -8.28
CA ASP A 271 -3.82 3.47 -9.40
C ASP A 271 -3.23 4.84 -9.72
N GLY A 272 -4.07 5.88 -9.83
CA GLY A 272 -3.61 7.27 -10.01
C GLY A 272 -2.70 7.75 -8.88
N LEU A 273 -3.03 7.44 -7.60
CA LEU A 273 -2.20 7.80 -6.45
C LEU A 273 -0.85 7.07 -6.47
N ALA A 274 -0.84 5.79 -6.85
CA ALA A 274 0.40 5.02 -6.99
C ALA A 274 1.28 5.58 -8.10
N ALA A 275 0.68 6.00 -9.23
CA ALA A 275 1.40 6.61 -10.34
C ALA A 275 2.06 7.96 -9.96
N ILE A 276 1.44 8.76 -9.09
CA ILE A 276 2.05 10.00 -8.58
C ILE A 276 3.38 9.69 -7.89
N PHE A 277 3.43 8.68 -7.04
CA PHE A 277 4.68 8.28 -6.39
C PHE A 277 5.67 7.68 -7.39
N ALA A 278 5.22 6.85 -8.31
CA ALA A 278 6.08 6.18 -9.29
C ALA A 278 6.75 7.18 -10.24
N PHE A 279 6.01 8.17 -10.72
CA PHE A 279 6.50 9.15 -11.70
C PHE A 279 6.96 10.47 -11.09
N GLY A 280 6.75 10.70 -9.80
CA GLY A 280 7.13 11.95 -9.13
C GLY A 280 8.61 12.32 -9.31
N ALA A 281 9.51 11.36 -9.16
CA ALA A 281 10.94 11.56 -9.37
C ALA A 281 11.29 11.91 -10.83
N VAL A 282 10.69 11.20 -11.78
CA VAL A 282 10.88 11.44 -13.23
C VAL A 282 10.40 12.84 -13.62
N LEU A 283 9.24 13.23 -13.11
CA LEU A 283 8.69 14.57 -13.30
C LEU A 283 9.60 15.64 -12.68
N GLY A 284 10.03 15.47 -11.43
CA GLY A 284 10.91 16.40 -10.74
C GLY A 284 12.18 16.71 -11.51
N VAL A 285 12.85 15.68 -12.00
CA VAL A 285 14.11 15.84 -12.75
C VAL A 285 13.85 16.36 -14.18
N ASN A 286 13.00 15.69 -14.93
CA ASN A 286 12.89 15.92 -16.39
C ASN A 286 11.96 17.08 -16.75
N ALA A 287 11.01 17.45 -15.89
CA ALA A 287 10.04 18.50 -16.18
C ALA A 287 10.22 19.76 -15.34
N TYR A 288 10.79 19.65 -14.15
CA TYR A 288 10.89 20.77 -13.20
C TYR A 288 12.32 21.16 -12.83
N GLY A 289 13.34 20.49 -13.40
CA GLY A 289 14.76 20.85 -13.22
C GLY A 289 15.30 20.60 -11.81
N ILE A 290 14.73 19.66 -11.07
CA ILE A 290 15.21 19.27 -9.74
C ILE A 290 16.39 18.32 -9.89
N SER A 291 17.46 18.54 -9.13
CA SER A 291 18.60 17.61 -9.11
C SER A 291 18.21 16.25 -8.54
N GLN A 292 18.89 15.19 -8.93
CA GLN A 292 18.65 13.85 -8.41
C GLN A 292 18.79 13.77 -6.90
N ALA A 293 19.72 14.53 -6.31
CA ALA A 293 19.88 14.62 -4.86
C ALA A 293 18.66 15.25 -4.18
N ASN A 294 18.14 16.34 -4.74
CA ASN A 294 16.96 17.02 -4.21
C ASN A 294 15.69 16.20 -4.37
N VAL A 295 15.59 15.31 -5.36
CA VAL A 295 14.47 14.37 -5.50
C VAL A 295 14.43 13.38 -4.34
N LEU A 296 15.58 12.91 -3.84
CA LEU A 296 15.63 12.04 -2.66
C LEU A 296 15.14 12.80 -1.41
N ILE A 297 15.59 14.04 -1.22
CA ILE A 297 15.13 14.89 -0.11
C ILE A 297 13.62 15.13 -0.23
N PHE A 298 13.13 15.42 -1.44
CA PHE A 298 11.69 15.54 -1.70
C PHE A 298 10.93 14.27 -1.34
N GLY A 299 11.44 13.09 -1.70
CA GLY A 299 10.82 11.79 -1.37
C GLY A 299 10.67 11.58 0.14
N VAL A 300 11.69 11.96 0.92
CA VAL A 300 11.63 11.92 2.39
C VAL A 300 10.59 12.91 2.91
N ALA A 301 10.65 14.18 2.47
CA ALA A 301 9.70 15.21 2.88
C ALA A 301 8.26 14.85 2.50
N ALA A 302 8.04 14.33 1.29
CA ALA A 302 6.75 13.86 0.81
C ALA A 302 6.17 12.74 1.68
N SER A 303 7.00 11.79 2.09
CA SER A 303 6.59 10.69 2.97
C SER A 303 6.20 11.19 4.37
N VAL A 304 6.96 12.14 4.93
CA VAL A 304 6.64 12.76 6.22
C VAL A 304 5.31 13.53 6.13
N ILE A 305 5.14 14.32 5.09
CA ILE A 305 3.90 15.09 4.88
C ILE A 305 2.70 14.17 4.62
N ALA A 306 2.88 13.09 3.86
CA ALA A 306 1.84 12.09 3.67
C ALA A 306 1.45 11.38 4.99
N ALA A 307 2.42 11.13 5.87
CA ALA A 307 2.16 10.60 7.21
C ALA A 307 1.31 11.57 8.06
N VAL A 308 1.69 12.86 8.08
CA VAL A 308 0.92 13.91 8.75
C VAL A 308 -0.49 13.99 8.17
N GLY A 309 -0.60 14.01 6.83
CA GLY A 309 -1.88 13.99 6.12
C GLY A 309 -2.76 12.80 6.52
N ALA A 310 -2.20 11.59 6.59
CA ALA A 310 -2.93 10.39 6.98
C ALA A 310 -3.51 10.48 8.42
N VAL A 311 -2.74 11.03 9.36
CA VAL A 311 -3.21 11.26 10.74
C VAL A 311 -4.34 12.29 10.75
N LEU A 312 -4.12 13.46 10.14
CA LEU A 312 -5.12 14.53 10.07
C LEU A 312 -6.40 14.05 9.36
N GLY A 313 -6.25 13.34 8.24
CA GLY A 313 -7.35 12.74 7.51
C GLY A 313 -8.17 11.77 8.37
N GLY A 314 -7.51 10.96 9.19
CA GLY A 314 -8.17 10.05 10.13
C GLY A 314 -8.98 10.78 11.21
N PHE A 315 -8.51 11.95 11.68
CA PHE A 315 -9.28 12.79 12.61
C PHE A 315 -10.48 13.46 11.94
N VAL A 316 -10.30 13.95 10.71
CA VAL A 316 -11.40 14.54 9.92
C VAL A 316 -12.44 13.49 9.56
N ASP A 317 -12.00 12.28 9.15
CA ASP A 317 -12.86 11.14 8.85
C ASP A 317 -13.80 10.80 10.05
N HIS A 318 -13.26 10.86 11.26
CA HIS A 318 -14.06 10.63 12.46
C HIS A 318 -15.23 11.62 12.60
N ARG A 319 -15.06 12.86 12.16
CA ARG A 319 -16.08 13.93 12.28
C ARG A 319 -17.06 13.96 11.13
N VAL A 320 -16.55 13.90 9.88
CA VAL A 320 -17.36 14.11 8.67
C VAL A 320 -17.66 12.82 7.90
N GLY A 321 -17.01 11.71 8.25
CA GLY A 321 -17.13 10.42 7.57
C GLY A 321 -16.13 10.23 6.43
N SER A 322 -15.97 8.97 6.00
CA SER A 322 -14.88 8.58 5.08
C SER A 322 -15.10 9.09 3.64
N LYS A 323 -16.35 9.08 3.13
CA LYS A 323 -16.62 9.51 1.74
C LYS A 323 -16.27 10.98 1.50
N PRO A 324 -16.69 11.95 2.32
CA PRO A 324 -16.31 13.36 2.14
C PRO A 324 -14.80 13.58 2.17
N VAL A 325 -14.07 12.87 3.04
CA VAL A 325 -12.60 12.95 3.11
C VAL A 325 -11.96 12.45 1.82
N ILE A 326 -12.40 11.31 1.28
CA ILE A 326 -11.89 10.77 0.02
C ILE A 326 -12.16 11.77 -1.12
N VAL A 327 -13.39 12.25 -1.26
CA VAL A 327 -13.80 13.16 -2.34
C VAL A 327 -13.01 14.48 -2.27
N ALA A 328 -12.92 15.10 -1.09
CA ALA A 328 -12.17 16.34 -0.89
C ALA A 328 -10.68 16.15 -1.18
N SER A 329 -10.09 15.03 -0.72
CA SER A 329 -8.69 14.73 -0.97
C SER A 329 -8.42 14.50 -2.47
N LEU A 330 -9.24 13.72 -3.16
CA LEU A 330 -9.10 13.49 -4.60
C LEU A 330 -9.28 14.77 -5.40
N PHE A 331 -10.26 15.60 -5.04
CA PHE A 331 -10.45 16.91 -5.65
C PHE A 331 -9.22 17.80 -5.49
N ALA A 332 -8.68 17.91 -4.27
CA ALA A 332 -7.46 18.66 -4.01
C ALA A 332 -6.26 18.13 -4.82
N ILE A 333 -6.09 16.80 -4.89
CA ILE A 333 -5.01 16.17 -5.67
C ILE A 333 -5.15 16.49 -7.17
N VAL A 334 -6.36 16.41 -7.73
CA VAL A 334 -6.61 16.76 -9.14
C VAL A 334 -6.30 18.24 -9.39
N VAL A 335 -6.80 19.15 -8.55
CA VAL A 335 -6.54 20.59 -8.68
C VAL A 335 -5.03 20.87 -8.61
N LEU A 336 -4.33 20.31 -7.61
CA LEU A 336 -2.89 20.49 -7.45
C LEU A 336 -2.09 19.87 -8.61
N GLY A 337 -2.51 18.71 -9.11
CA GLY A 337 -1.90 18.08 -10.28
C GLY A 337 -2.04 18.92 -11.55
N LEU A 338 -3.23 19.47 -11.80
CA LEU A 338 -3.47 20.39 -12.94
C LEU A 338 -2.74 21.73 -12.76
N THR A 339 -2.70 22.26 -11.55
CA THR A 339 -1.91 23.45 -11.22
C THR A 339 -0.42 23.20 -11.48
N LEU A 340 0.10 22.07 -11.05
CA LEU A 340 1.49 21.67 -11.29
C LEU A 340 1.76 21.53 -12.79
N MET A 341 0.81 20.99 -13.56
CA MET A 341 0.93 20.90 -15.02
C MET A 341 1.01 22.30 -15.68
N ALA A 342 0.33 23.31 -15.14
CA ALA A 342 0.32 24.68 -15.66
C ALA A 342 1.57 25.48 -15.25
N LEU A 343 2.12 25.20 -14.05
CA LEU A 343 3.28 25.90 -13.51
C LEU A 343 4.59 25.25 -13.95
N SER A 344 5.72 25.95 -13.79
CA SER A 344 7.06 25.46 -14.12
C SER A 344 8.07 25.83 -13.03
N GLY A 345 9.18 25.11 -13.02
CA GLY A 345 10.30 25.37 -12.12
C GLY A 345 10.27 24.58 -10.81
N PRO A 346 11.41 24.54 -10.09
CA PRO A 346 11.59 23.73 -8.88
C PRO A 346 10.65 24.10 -7.75
N VAL A 347 10.37 25.41 -7.56
CA VAL A 347 9.50 25.89 -6.48
C VAL A 347 8.07 25.37 -6.63
N ALA A 348 7.54 25.39 -7.85
CA ALA A 348 6.20 24.87 -8.14
C ALA A 348 6.10 23.39 -7.79
N PHE A 349 7.13 22.60 -8.14
CA PHE A 349 7.19 21.18 -7.82
C PHE A 349 7.23 20.93 -6.30
N TRP A 350 8.07 21.67 -5.57
CA TRP A 350 8.15 21.54 -4.11
C TRP A 350 6.83 21.87 -3.44
N VAL A 351 6.23 23.01 -3.75
CA VAL A 351 5.01 23.46 -3.07
C VAL A 351 3.82 22.56 -3.45
N CYS A 352 3.50 22.47 -4.74
CA CYS A 352 2.35 21.70 -5.20
C CYS A 352 2.53 20.20 -4.95
N GLY A 353 3.75 19.65 -5.14
CA GLY A 353 4.05 18.25 -4.92
C GLY A 353 3.91 17.84 -3.45
N LEU A 354 4.42 18.64 -2.50
CA LEU A 354 4.26 18.33 -1.08
C LEU A 354 2.81 18.48 -0.63
N LEU A 355 2.08 19.52 -1.08
CA LEU A 355 0.65 19.64 -0.80
C LEU A 355 -0.16 18.49 -1.37
N LEU A 356 0.18 18.02 -2.57
CA LEU A 356 -0.45 16.87 -3.19
C LEU A 356 -0.22 15.60 -2.35
N CYS A 357 1.03 15.36 -1.88
CA CYS A 357 1.35 14.23 -1.02
C CYS A 357 0.59 14.26 0.31
N MET A 358 0.26 15.46 0.84
CA MET A 358 -0.52 15.60 2.06
C MET A 358 -1.92 14.98 1.94
N PHE A 359 -2.54 15.00 0.75
CA PHE A 359 -3.89 14.45 0.54
C PHE A 359 -3.90 12.97 0.15
N ILE A 360 -2.75 12.37 -0.19
CA ILE A 360 -2.68 10.94 -0.51
C ILE A 360 -2.98 10.08 0.72
N GLY A 361 -2.38 10.42 1.86
CA GLY A 361 -2.61 9.70 3.12
C GLY A 361 -4.08 9.61 3.52
N PRO A 362 -4.82 10.74 3.61
CA PRO A 362 -6.25 10.75 3.90
C PRO A 362 -7.08 9.92 2.93
N SER A 363 -6.87 10.04 1.63
CA SER A 363 -7.63 9.28 0.63
C SER A 363 -7.46 7.77 0.78
N GLN A 364 -6.25 7.30 1.07
CA GLN A 364 -5.94 5.88 1.27
C GLN A 364 -6.49 5.36 2.61
N SER A 365 -6.31 6.11 3.71
CA SER A 365 -6.76 5.69 5.03
C SER A 365 -8.29 5.64 5.12
N SER A 366 -8.98 6.67 4.60
CA SER A 366 -10.44 6.71 4.57
C SER A 366 -11.03 5.69 3.60
N SER A 367 -10.32 5.31 2.54
CA SER A 367 -10.73 4.23 1.64
C SER A 367 -10.81 2.88 2.36
N ARG A 368 -9.81 2.53 3.19
CA ARG A 368 -9.88 1.33 4.04
C ARG A 368 -11.04 1.40 5.04
N ALA A 369 -11.24 2.55 5.68
CA ALA A 369 -12.31 2.74 6.66
C ALA A 369 -13.69 2.62 6.00
N LEU A 370 -13.88 3.23 4.83
CA LEU A 370 -15.12 3.13 4.08
C LEU A 370 -15.43 1.70 3.65
N LEU A 371 -14.42 0.99 3.10
CA LEU A 371 -14.59 -0.42 2.76
C LEU A 371 -15.04 -1.24 3.96
N LEU A 372 -14.44 -1.00 5.12
CA LEU A 372 -14.80 -1.69 6.36
C LEU A 372 -16.25 -1.42 6.77
N HIS A 373 -16.73 -0.17 6.61
CA HIS A 373 -18.12 0.18 6.90
C HIS A 373 -19.11 -0.47 5.92
N MET A 374 -18.72 -0.61 4.65
CA MET A 374 -19.55 -1.25 3.62
C MET A 374 -19.50 -2.78 3.69
N ALA A 375 -18.43 -3.35 4.24
CA ALA A 375 -18.26 -4.79 4.36
C ALA A 375 -19.24 -5.38 5.39
N LYS A 376 -19.87 -6.50 5.05
CA LYS A 376 -20.69 -7.27 6.00
C LYS A 376 -19.84 -7.81 7.15
N HIS A 377 -20.44 -7.82 8.33
CA HIS A 377 -19.79 -8.40 9.51
C HIS A 377 -19.38 -9.86 9.26
N GLY A 378 -18.14 -10.19 9.56
CA GLY A 378 -17.54 -11.51 9.31
C GLY A 378 -17.15 -11.80 7.85
N ARG A 379 -17.24 -10.82 6.93
CA ARG A 379 -16.83 -10.92 5.52
C ARG A 379 -15.78 -9.87 5.12
N GLU A 380 -15.11 -9.32 6.09
CA GLU A 380 -14.07 -8.32 5.88
C GLU A 380 -12.93 -8.88 5.01
N GLY A 381 -12.58 -10.16 5.20
CA GLY A 381 -11.57 -10.84 4.38
C GLY A 381 -11.92 -10.82 2.89
N VAL A 382 -13.16 -11.16 2.53
CA VAL A 382 -13.64 -11.11 1.14
C VAL A 382 -13.59 -9.68 0.61
N ALA A 383 -14.09 -8.70 1.36
CA ALA A 383 -14.11 -7.31 0.95
C ALA A 383 -12.69 -6.78 0.66
N PHE A 384 -11.74 -7.03 1.56
CA PHE A 384 -10.33 -6.64 1.36
C PHE A 384 -9.62 -7.47 0.28
N GLY A 385 -9.99 -8.73 0.09
CA GLY A 385 -9.53 -9.55 -1.03
C GLY A 385 -9.94 -8.98 -2.38
N LEU A 386 -11.22 -8.61 -2.53
CA LEU A 386 -11.76 -7.96 -3.72
C LEU A 386 -11.13 -6.57 -3.94
N TYR A 387 -10.93 -5.81 -2.89
CA TYR A 387 -10.28 -4.49 -2.93
C TYR A 387 -8.82 -4.59 -3.42
N THR A 388 -8.10 -5.61 -2.98
CA THR A 388 -6.72 -5.88 -3.44
C THR A 388 -6.73 -6.37 -4.89
N MET A 389 -7.63 -7.29 -5.24
CA MET A 389 -7.80 -7.78 -6.60
C MET A 389 -8.07 -6.64 -7.59
N THR A 390 -9.09 -5.84 -7.33
CA THR A 390 -9.48 -4.74 -8.23
C THR A 390 -8.40 -3.70 -8.38
N GLY A 391 -7.70 -3.34 -7.29
CA GLY A 391 -6.56 -2.44 -7.33
C GLY A 391 -5.42 -2.97 -8.20
N ARG A 392 -5.09 -4.25 -8.11
CA ARG A 392 -4.04 -4.85 -8.94
C ARG A 392 -4.46 -5.06 -10.40
N ALA A 393 -5.74 -5.35 -10.63
CA ALA A 393 -6.27 -5.52 -11.98
C ALA A 393 -6.20 -4.25 -12.84
N VAL A 394 -6.26 -3.07 -12.23
CA VAL A 394 -6.20 -1.78 -12.95
C VAL A 394 -4.86 -1.04 -12.80
N ALA A 395 -3.88 -1.59 -12.10
CA ALA A 395 -2.61 -0.94 -11.76
C ALA A 395 -1.70 -0.57 -12.97
N PHE A 396 -2.15 -0.83 -14.17
CA PHE A 396 -1.48 -0.46 -15.42
C PHE A 396 -2.07 0.78 -16.09
N VAL A 397 -3.27 1.22 -15.71
CA VAL A 397 -4.03 2.25 -16.43
C VAL A 397 -3.37 3.61 -16.31
N ALA A 398 -3.00 4.04 -15.09
CA ALA A 398 -2.36 5.33 -14.89
C ALA A 398 -0.94 5.39 -15.48
N PRO A 399 -0.05 4.38 -15.34
CA PRO A 399 1.21 4.31 -16.06
C PRO A 399 1.07 4.36 -17.57
N TRP A 400 0.09 3.66 -18.11
CA TRP A 400 -0.17 3.65 -19.54
C TRP A 400 -0.63 5.03 -20.05
N LEU A 401 -1.59 5.66 -19.38
CA LEU A 401 -2.05 7.01 -19.73
C LEU A 401 -0.96 8.06 -19.55
N PHE A 402 -0.11 7.94 -18.51
CA PHE A 402 1.05 8.79 -18.36
C PHE A 402 1.94 8.74 -19.62
N SER A 403 2.32 7.54 -20.06
CA SER A 403 3.16 7.33 -21.24
C SER A 403 2.49 7.83 -22.51
N LEU A 404 1.19 7.50 -22.69
CA LEU A 404 0.43 7.95 -23.86
C LEU A 404 0.41 9.49 -23.98
N PHE A 405 0.18 10.20 -22.86
CA PHE A 405 0.18 11.66 -22.87
C PHE A 405 1.57 12.24 -23.14
N VAL A 406 2.63 11.63 -22.61
CA VAL A 406 4.01 12.02 -22.91
C VAL A 406 4.31 11.86 -24.40
N ASP A 407 3.91 10.74 -24.99
CA ASP A 407 4.17 10.43 -26.41
C ASP A 407 3.36 11.36 -27.35
N VAL A 408 2.08 11.61 -27.04
CA VAL A 408 1.21 12.45 -27.87
C VAL A 408 1.60 13.92 -27.82
N PHE A 409 1.95 14.44 -26.63
CA PHE A 409 2.26 15.87 -26.45
C PHE A 409 3.75 16.19 -26.49
N GLY A 410 4.63 15.19 -26.56
CA GLY A 410 6.08 15.37 -26.64
C GLY A 410 6.71 15.98 -25.38
N ALA A 411 6.02 15.98 -24.23
CA ALA A 411 6.47 16.61 -23.00
C ALA A 411 6.19 15.73 -21.78
N VAL A 412 7.22 15.47 -20.96
CA VAL A 412 7.07 14.65 -19.74
C VAL A 412 6.01 15.22 -18.79
N ARG A 413 5.87 16.55 -18.75
CA ARG A 413 4.83 17.22 -17.95
C ARG A 413 3.41 16.84 -18.35
N ALA A 414 3.16 16.54 -19.62
CA ALA A 414 1.85 16.12 -20.09
C ALA A 414 1.39 14.80 -19.46
N GLY A 415 2.31 13.95 -19.01
CA GLY A 415 2.00 12.74 -18.26
C GLY A 415 1.18 12.98 -17.00
N LEU A 416 1.29 14.16 -16.35
CA LEU A 416 0.40 14.56 -15.26
C LEU A 416 -1.06 14.63 -15.70
N GLY A 417 -1.34 15.03 -16.95
CA GLY A 417 -2.68 15.02 -17.52
C GLY A 417 -3.26 13.61 -17.58
N GLY A 418 -2.47 12.61 -17.99
CA GLY A 418 -2.86 11.20 -17.99
C GLY A 418 -3.20 10.68 -16.60
N ILE A 419 -2.35 10.97 -15.61
CA ILE A 419 -2.63 10.61 -14.20
C ILE A 419 -3.89 11.33 -13.69
N SER A 420 -4.02 12.64 -13.97
CA SER A 420 -5.18 13.43 -13.55
C SER A 420 -6.47 12.90 -14.15
N LEU A 421 -6.47 12.40 -15.38
CA LEU A 421 -7.63 11.79 -16.01
C LEU A 421 -8.11 10.55 -15.24
N VAL A 422 -7.19 9.68 -14.81
CA VAL A 422 -7.53 8.50 -13.99
C VAL A 422 -8.10 8.93 -12.63
N LEU A 423 -7.50 9.95 -12.00
CA LEU A 423 -7.98 10.49 -10.71
C LEU A 423 -9.36 11.14 -10.84
N ILE A 424 -9.61 11.87 -11.93
CA ILE A 424 -10.93 12.45 -12.23
C ILE A 424 -11.96 11.34 -12.43
N ALA A 425 -11.62 10.29 -13.20
CA ALA A 425 -12.51 9.15 -13.39
C ALA A 425 -12.82 8.45 -12.06
N GLY A 426 -11.81 8.25 -11.20
CA GLY A 426 -11.97 7.72 -9.85
C GLY A 426 -12.81 8.62 -8.94
N LEU A 427 -12.62 9.94 -9.02
CA LEU A 427 -13.41 10.94 -8.27
C LEU A 427 -14.88 10.91 -8.70
N LEU A 428 -15.15 10.94 -10.00
CA LEU A 428 -16.52 10.89 -10.54
C LEU A 428 -17.21 9.58 -10.15
N ALA A 429 -16.51 8.44 -10.28
CA ALA A 429 -17.02 7.16 -9.83
C ALA A 429 -17.30 7.17 -8.31
N MET A 430 -16.44 7.81 -7.50
CA MET A 430 -16.63 7.92 -6.05
C MET A 430 -17.85 8.78 -5.67
N LEU A 431 -18.19 9.79 -6.47
CA LEU A 431 -19.39 10.61 -6.25
C LEU A 431 -20.66 9.75 -6.38
N ALA A 432 -20.68 8.78 -7.31
CA ALA A 432 -21.82 7.88 -7.54
C ALA A 432 -22.00 6.84 -6.40
N VAL A 433 -20.99 6.57 -5.58
CA VAL A 433 -21.08 5.64 -4.45
C VAL A 433 -22.02 6.19 -3.37
N ARG A 434 -23.03 5.42 -3.00
CA ARG A 434 -23.93 5.76 -1.88
C ARG A 434 -23.35 5.20 -0.58
N VAL A 435 -23.22 6.02 0.45
CA VAL A 435 -22.77 5.58 1.79
C VAL A 435 -24.01 5.34 2.63
N PRO A 436 -24.12 4.19 3.33
CA PRO A 436 -25.16 4.03 4.34
C PRO A 436 -25.07 5.19 5.33
N LEU A 437 -26.18 5.90 5.54
CA LEU A 437 -26.23 6.94 6.57
C LEU A 437 -25.74 6.34 7.88
N ARG A 438 -24.85 7.04 8.56
CA ARG A 438 -24.53 6.75 9.96
C ARG A 438 -25.87 6.85 10.71
N THR A 439 -26.46 5.73 11.08
CA THR A 439 -27.54 5.75 12.04
C THR A 439 -26.91 6.34 13.31
N ALA A 440 -27.17 7.64 13.54
CA ALA A 440 -26.96 8.22 14.85
C ALA A 440 -27.67 7.23 15.80
N ALA A 441 -26.94 6.70 16.79
CA ALA A 441 -27.56 5.99 17.87
C ALA A 441 -28.66 6.94 18.38
N VAL A 442 -29.90 6.61 18.04
CA VAL A 442 -31.07 7.27 18.60
C VAL A 442 -30.89 7.02 20.09
N ALA A 443 -30.57 8.06 20.84
CA ALA A 443 -30.73 8.04 22.27
C ALA A 443 -32.22 7.66 22.47
N GLU A 444 -32.46 6.46 22.93
CA GLU A 444 -33.78 6.09 23.42
C GLU A 444 -34.19 7.15 24.43
N PRO A 445 -35.33 7.82 24.26
CA PRO A 445 -35.84 8.72 25.25
C PRO A 445 -35.98 7.89 26.51
N ALA A 446 -35.34 8.37 27.60
CA ALA A 446 -35.53 7.79 28.92
C ALA A 446 -37.04 7.62 29.16
N ALA A 447 -37.49 6.36 29.28
CA ALA A 447 -38.84 6.06 29.68
C ALA A 447 -39.06 6.71 31.02
N GLU A 448 -39.83 7.77 31.06
CA GLU A 448 -40.40 8.29 32.30
C GLU A 448 -41.26 7.15 32.89
N THR A 449 -40.80 6.59 33.96
CA THR A 449 -41.59 5.70 34.80
C THR A 449 -42.52 6.55 35.66
N PRO A 450 -43.81 6.20 35.72
CA PRO A 450 -44.78 6.90 36.55
C PRO A 450 -44.55 6.65 38.04
#